data_cccf297dc45894817e2129a1cd65cdc6
#
_entry.id   cccf297dc45894817e2129a1cd65cdc6
#
_cell.length_a   1.000
_cell.length_b   1.000
_cell.length_c   1.000
_cell.angle_alpha   90.00
_cell.angle_beta   90.00
_cell.angle_gamma   90.00
#
_symmetry.space_group_name_H-M   'P 1'
#
loop_
_entity.id
_entity.type
_entity.pdbx_description
1 polymer ?
#
loop_
_entity_poly.entity_id
_entity_poly.type
_entity_poly.pdbx_seq_one_letter_code
_entity_poly.pdbx_strand_id
1 'polypeptide(L)'
;MFTVKRLSDTANKGPNVMKNCLIVDDSRVIRKVSRHIVETLGFEVDEAADGQEALARCDDKMPDVILLDWNMPVMSGIEFLTKLRDRPDGRAPKVVFGTTENDVAHIREAIDAGADEYVMKPFDHDTLQIKLQLVGAA
;
A
#
# COMPACT_ATOMS: atom_id res chain seq x y z
N MET A 1 12.83 -29.74 0.48
CA MET A 1 12.30 -28.84 0.44
C MET A 1 12.03 -28.29 0.26
N PHE A 2 12.13 -28.40 0.56
CA PHE A 2 11.48 -27.46 0.55
C PHE A 2 11.52 -26.79 0.44
N THR A 3 11.83 -26.93 0.74
CA THR A 3 11.47 -25.90 0.75
C THR A 3 11.57 -25.27 0.58
N VAL A 4 11.89 -25.28 0.78
CA VAL A 4 11.64 -24.24 0.73
C VAL A 4 11.69 -23.60 0.42
N LYS A 5 11.74 -23.32 0.52
CA LYS A 5 11.37 -22.47 0.37
C LYS A 5 11.40 -21.67 0.16
N ARG A 6 11.62 -21.66 0.36
CA ARG A 6 11.28 -20.77 0.29
C ARG A 6 11.56 -20.02 0.36
N LEU A 7 11.81 -20.09 0.63
CA LEU A 7 11.74 -19.17 0.82
C LEU A 7 11.86 -18.42 0.47
N SER A 8 11.90 -18.24 0.43
CA SER A 8 11.77 -17.21 0.23
C SER A 8 11.69 -16.50 0.06
N ASP A 9 11.68 -16.39 0.11
CA ASP A 9 11.36 -15.57 0.11
C ASP A 9 11.40 -14.98 0.37
N THR A 10 11.67 -15.02 0.67
CA THR A 10 11.67 -14.47 1.00
C THR A 10 11.61 -14.26 1.06
N ALA A 11 12.88 -13.66 1.16
CA ALA A 11 12.46 -13.76 1.46
C ALA A 11 11.43 -14.38 1.31
N ASN A 12 11.52 -15.15 1.37
CA ASN A 12 10.31 -15.84 1.15
C ASN A 12 9.49 -16.07 2.41
N LYS A 13 8.36 -15.43 2.52
CA LYS A 13 7.49 -15.61 3.66
C LYS A 13 6.79 -16.96 3.61
N GLY A 14 6.76 -17.66 4.72
CA GLY A 14 6.04 -18.90 4.84
C GLY A 14 4.54 -18.67 4.91
N PRO A 15 3.73 -19.73 4.82
CA PRO A 15 2.27 -19.61 4.76
C PRO A 15 1.64 -19.06 6.05
N ASN A 16 2.35 -19.12 7.19
CA ASN A 16 1.83 -18.64 8.47
C ASN A 16 2.31 -17.21 8.80
N VAL A 17 3.09 -16.61 7.92
CA VAL A 17 3.61 -15.28 8.14
C VAL A 17 2.66 -14.28 7.48
N MET A 18 2.13 -13.35 8.28
CA MET A 18 1.23 -12.32 7.78
C MET A 18 2.00 -11.29 6.97
N LYS A 19 1.41 -10.83 5.89
CA LYS A 19 1.94 -9.73 5.12
C LYS A 19 1.63 -8.41 5.81
N ASN A 20 2.45 -7.41 5.54
CA ASN A 20 2.33 -6.09 6.14
C ASN A 20 1.74 -5.11 5.16
N CYS A 21 0.74 -4.36 5.62
CA CYS A 21 0.14 -3.28 4.85
C CYS A 21 0.34 -1.97 5.59
N LEU A 22 0.85 -0.96 4.89
CA LEU A 22 0.92 0.40 5.40
C LEU A 22 -0.24 1.19 4.81
N ILE A 23 -1.08 1.75 5.66
CA ILE A 23 -2.19 2.60 5.24
C ILE A 23 -1.79 4.05 5.43
N VAL A 24 -1.74 4.81 4.32
CA VAL A 24 -1.32 6.21 4.32
C VAL A 24 -2.50 7.08 3.92
N ASP A 25 -3.06 7.80 4.88
CA ASP A 25 -4.23 8.65 4.67
C ASP A 25 -4.28 9.66 5.79
N ASP A 26 -4.59 10.92 5.48
CA ASP A 26 -4.65 11.96 6.51
C ASP A 26 -5.93 11.86 7.35
N SER A 27 -6.94 11.16 6.89
CA SER A 27 -8.18 10.98 7.62
C SER A 27 -8.08 9.81 8.59
N ARG A 28 -8.17 10.11 9.89
CA ARG A 28 -8.16 9.07 10.91
C ARG A 28 -9.30 8.09 10.75
N VAL A 29 -10.47 8.59 10.36
CA VAL A 29 -11.67 7.75 10.16
C VAL A 29 -11.43 6.79 8.98
N ILE A 30 -10.91 7.30 7.88
CA ILE A 30 -10.61 6.48 6.70
C ILE A 30 -9.56 5.42 7.04
N ARG A 31 -8.50 5.80 7.79
CA ARG A 31 -7.50 4.82 8.22
C ARG A 31 -8.11 3.72 9.05
N LYS A 32 -9.03 4.07 9.96
CA LYS A 32 -9.68 3.09 10.83
C LYS A 32 -10.54 2.11 10.05
N VAL A 33 -11.34 2.62 9.12
CA VAL A 33 -12.18 1.78 8.26
C VAL A 33 -11.33 0.88 7.37
N SER A 34 -10.31 1.48 6.74
CA SER A 34 -9.40 0.73 5.86
C SER A 34 -8.65 -0.35 6.63
N ARG A 35 -8.19 -0.01 7.85
CA ARG A 35 -7.51 -0.98 8.71
C ARG A 35 -8.37 -2.20 8.99
N HIS A 36 -9.64 -1.97 9.33
CA HIS A 36 -10.55 -3.07 9.60
C HIS A 36 -10.66 -4.01 8.39
N ILE A 37 -10.84 -3.42 7.20
CA ILE A 37 -10.94 -4.20 5.97
C ILE A 37 -9.67 -5.01 5.73
N VAL A 38 -8.51 -4.34 5.82
CA VAL A 38 -7.22 -4.95 5.50
C VAL A 38 -6.88 -6.05 6.51
N GLU A 39 -7.18 -5.83 7.79
CA GLU A 39 -6.98 -6.86 8.82
C GLU A 39 -7.86 -8.08 8.57
N THR A 40 -9.09 -7.86 8.13
CA THR A 40 -10.00 -8.95 7.76
C THR A 40 -9.45 -9.78 6.61
N LEU A 41 -8.66 -9.16 5.73
CA LEU A 41 -8.01 -9.84 4.61
C LEU A 41 -6.70 -10.55 5.01
N GLY A 42 -6.31 -10.49 6.28
CA GLY A 42 -5.18 -11.25 6.81
C GLY A 42 -3.86 -10.49 6.89
N PHE A 43 -3.87 -9.18 6.83
CA PHE A 43 -2.66 -8.37 6.90
C PHE A 43 -2.42 -7.85 8.31
N GLU A 44 -1.13 -7.67 8.65
CA GLU A 44 -0.74 -6.79 9.74
C GLU A 44 -0.72 -5.37 9.20
N VAL A 45 -1.16 -4.40 10.00
CA VAL A 45 -1.39 -3.05 9.51
C VAL A 45 -0.60 -2.03 10.34
N ASP A 46 0.09 -1.15 9.63
CA ASP A 46 0.62 0.09 10.17
C ASP A 46 -0.09 1.26 9.50
N GLU A 47 -0.01 2.43 10.12
CA GLU A 47 -0.68 3.63 9.60
C GLU A 47 0.29 4.81 9.57
N ALA A 48 0.05 5.70 8.62
CA ALA A 48 0.73 6.98 8.54
C ALA A 48 -0.28 8.05 8.11
N ALA A 49 -0.14 9.25 8.68
CA ALA A 49 -1.07 10.34 8.42
C ALA A 49 -0.66 11.23 7.26
N ASP A 50 0.57 11.10 6.80
CA ASP A 50 1.09 11.87 5.66
C ASP A 50 2.27 11.13 5.03
N GLY A 51 2.75 11.67 3.90
CA GLY A 51 3.83 11.03 3.17
C GLY A 51 5.16 11.00 3.90
N GLN A 52 5.43 12.01 4.73
CA GLN A 52 6.68 12.04 5.49
C GLN A 52 6.70 10.96 6.55
N GLU A 53 5.61 10.80 7.28
CA GLU A 53 5.46 9.73 8.26
C GLU A 53 5.54 8.37 7.57
N ALA A 54 4.93 8.24 6.39
CA ALA A 54 4.97 7.02 5.61
C ALA A 54 6.40 6.63 5.24
N LEU A 55 7.22 7.60 4.83
CA LEU A 55 8.63 7.32 4.53
C LEU A 55 9.38 6.83 5.77
N ALA A 56 9.11 7.42 6.93
CA ALA A 56 9.72 6.98 8.19
C ALA A 56 9.30 5.55 8.54
N ARG A 57 8.05 5.21 8.31
CA ARG A 57 7.58 3.82 8.51
C ARG A 57 8.28 2.84 7.59
N CYS A 58 8.49 3.23 6.34
CA CYS A 58 9.22 2.39 5.37
C CYS A 58 10.69 2.20 5.76
N ASP A 59 11.28 3.21 6.40
CA ASP A 59 12.66 3.09 6.90
C ASP A 59 12.76 2.04 8.01
N ASP A 60 11.76 1.99 8.89
CA ASP A 60 11.74 1.00 9.96
C ASP A 60 11.45 -0.40 9.44
N LYS A 61 10.47 -0.51 8.56
CA LYS A 61 10.05 -1.80 8.03
C LYS A 61 9.35 -1.57 6.69
N MET A 62 9.97 -2.02 5.63
CA MET A 62 9.38 -1.89 4.30
C MET A 62 8.14 -2.79 4.21
N PRO A 63 6.95 -2.22 3.94
CA PRO A 63 5.73 -3.03 3.86
C PRO A 63 5.66 -3.84 2.59
N ASP A 64 4.81 -4.85 2.59
CA ASP A 64 4.53 -5.65 1.38
C ASP A 64 3.59 -4.91 0.44
N VAL A 65 2.62 -4.18 1.02
CA VAL A 65 1.67 -3.39 0.23
C VAL A 65 1.40 -2.07 0.94
N ILE A 66 1.16 -1.04 0.15
CA ILE A 66 0.83 0.29 0.65
C ILE A 66 -0.50 0.70 0.03
N LEU A 67 -1.44 1.09 0.89
CA LEU A 67 -2.69 1.71 0.48
C LEU A 67 -2.50 3.21 0.66
N LEU A 68 -2.43 3.95 -0.44
CA LEU A 68 -1.91 5.32 -0.45
C LEU A 68 -2.96 6.31 -0.91
N ASP A 69 -3.26 7.30 -0.08
CA ASP A 69 -4.17 8.39 -0.41
C ASP A 69 -3.50 9.40 -1.36
N TRP A 70 -4.31 10.01 -2.22
CA TRP A 70 -3.86 11.01 -3.18
C TRP A 70 -3.49 12.33 -2.51
N ASN A 71 -4.40 12.85 -1.70
CA ASN A 71 -4.36 14.23 -1.24
C ASN A 71 -4.12 14.30 0.26
N MET A 72 -2.89 14.64 0.65
CA MET A 72 -2.49 14.72 2.04
C MET A 72 -1.69 15.99 2.28
N PRO A 73 -1.71 16.52 3.53
CA PRO A 73 -0.85 17.65 3.88
C PRO A 73 0.60 17.22 3.98
N VAL A 74 1.51 18.17 4.06
CA VAL A 74 2.95 18.00 4.24
C VAL A 74 3.60 17.38 3.02
N MET A 75 3.19 16.17 2.65
CA MET A 75 3.71 15.47 1.46
C MET A 75 2.56 14.71 0.81
N SER A 76 2.28 14.99 -0.43
CA SER A 76 1.21 14.33 -1.19
C SER A 76 1.53 12.87 -1.46
N GLY A 77 0.51 12.11 -1.87
CA GLY A 77 0.71 10.71 -2.24
C GLY A 77 1.69 10.54 -3.39
N ILE A 78 1.62 11.40 -4.40
CA ILE A 78 2.53 11.34 -5.55
C ILE A 78 3.98 11.64 -5.11
N GLU A 79 4.16 12.65 -4.27
CA GLU A 79 5.48 12.98 -3.75
C GLU A 79 6.09 11.83 -2.98
N PHE A 80 5.31 11.24 -2.09
CA PHE A 80 5.74 10.06 -1.32
C PHE A 80 6.12 8.92 -2.26
N LEU A 81 5.27 8.62 -3.23
CA LEU A 81 5.48 7.51 -4.15
C LEU A 81 6.76 7.70 -4.96
N THR A 82 6.98 8.91 -5.45
CA THR A 82 8.19 9.24 -6.20
C THR A 82 9.45 9.02 -5.35
N LYS A 83 9.42 9.49 -4.10
CA LYS A 83 10.54 9.32 -3.19
C LYS A 83 10.75 7.86 -2.81
N LEU A 84 9.67 7.12 -2.60
CA LEU A 84 9.73 5.70 -2.29
C LEU A 84 10.41 4.93 -3.42
N ARG A 85 9.96 5.14 -4.65
CA ARG A 85 10.47 4.39 -5.81
C ARG A 85 11.93 4.70 -6.14
N ASP A 86 12.44 5.83 -5.67
CA ASP A 86 13.85 6.19 -5.83
C ASP A 86 14.78 5.43 -4.88
N ARG A 87 14.25 4.82 -3.83
CA ARG A 87 15.08 4.07 -2.87
C ARG A 87 15.50 2.73 -3.46
N PRO A 88 16.68 2.19 -3.03
CA PRO A 88 17.15 0.89 -3.55
C PRO A 88 16.14 -0.24 -3.36
N ASP A 89 15.41 -0.26 -2.23
CA ASP A 89 14.41 -1.27 -1.93
C ASP A 89 12.98 -0.77 -2.20
N GLY A 90 12.84 0.43 -2.74
CA GLY A 90 11.55 1.11 -2.85
C GLY A 90 10.64 0.61 -3.96
N ARG A 91 11.10 -0.33 -4.77
CA ARG A 91 10.28 -0.93 -5.82
C ARG A 91 9.60 -2.22 -5.38
N ALA A 92 9.96 -2.74 -4.21
CA ALA A 92 9.40 -3.99 -3.70
C ALA A 92 7.93 -3.88 -3.26
N PRO A 93 7.49 -2.83 -2.54
CA PRO A 93 6.10 -2.76 -2.11
C PRO A 93 5.15 -2.61 -3.30
N LYS A 94 4.02 -3.30 -3.22
CA LYS A 94 2.90 -3.03 -4.13
C LYS A 94 2.16 -1.81 -3.62
N VAL A 95 1.77 -0.92 -4.51
CA VAL A 95 1.07 0.31 -4.12
C VAL A 95 -0.29 0.37 -4.78
N VAL A 96 -1.33 0.41 -3.95
CA VAL A 96 -2.71 0.64 -4.37
C VAL A 96 -3.06 2.07 -4.03
N PHE A 97 -3.34 2.85 -5.03
CA PHE A 97 -3.52 4.30 -4.92
C PHE A 97 -5.01 4.61 -4.74
N GLY A 98 -5.36 5.22 -3.61
CA GLY A 98 -6.75 5.57 -3.29
C GLY A 98 -7.08 7.01 -3.67
N THR A 99 -8.17 7.20 -4.40
CA THR A 99 -8.59 8.53 -4.80
C THR A 99 -10.11 8.65 -4.77
N THR A 100 -10.60 9.86 -4.46
CA THR A 100 -12.03 10.20 -4.59
C THR A 100 -12.31 10.82 -5.95
N GLU A 101 -11.26 11.12 -6.71
CA GLU A 101 -11.38 11.73 -8.02
C GLU A 101 -11.59 10.65 -9.08
N ASN A 102 -12.60 10.85 -9.91
CA ASN A 102 -12.79 10.00 -11.08
C ASN A 102 -12.08 10.66 -12.27
N ASP A 103 -10.86 11.11 -12.02
CA ASP A 103 -10.07 11.87 -12.99
C ASP A 103 -8.99 10.98 -13.56
N VAL A 104 -9.09 10.73 -14.86
CA VAL A 104 -8.14 9.89 -15.58
C VAL A 104 -6.71 10.43 -15.45
N ALA A 105 -6.54 11.75 -15.40
CA ALA A 105 -5.22 12.36 -15.27
C ALA A 105 -4.56 11.98 -13.94
N HIS A 106 -5.31 11.99 -12.83
CA HIS A 106 -4.79 11.61 -11.52
C HIS A 106 -4.40 10.13 -11.48
N ILE A 107 -5.23 9.28 -12.05
CA ILE A 107 -4.95 7.85 -12.13
C ILE A 107 -3.67 7.61 -12.93
N ARG A 108 -3.56 8.26 -14.07
CA ARG A 108 -2.40 8.13 -14.94
C ARG A 108 -1.14 8.61 -14.25
N GLU A 109 -1.23 9.75 -13.57
CA GLU A 109 -0.12 10.30 -12.80
C GLU A 109 0.39 9.33 -11.76
N ALA A 110 -0.52 8.68 -11.03
CA ALA A 110 -0.16 7.72 -10.01
C ALA A 110 0.55 6.50 -10.62
N ILE A 111 0.02 5.97 -11.70
CA ILE A 111 0.62 4.82 -12.39
C ILE A 111 2.01 5.19 -12.91
N ASP A 112 2.14 6.37 -13.53
CA ASP A 112 3.44 6.85 -14.05
C ASP A 112 4.45 7.04 -12.92
N ALA A 113 4.00 7.42 -11.73
CA ALA A 113 4.86 7.58 -10.56
C ALA A 113 5.24 6.25 -9.91
N GLY A 114 4.61 5.14 -10.32
CA GLY A 114 4.98 3.81 -9.85
C GLY A 114 3.91 3.09 -9.03
N ALA A 115 2.67 3.54 -9.04
CA ALA A 115 1.56 2.81 -8.43
C ALA A 115 1.24 1.58 -9.27
N ASP A 116 0.86 0.49 -8.61
CA ASP A 116 0.54 -0.77 -9.29
C ASP A 116 -0.93 -0.86 -9.65
N GLU A 117 -1.79 -0.23 -8.87
CA GLU A 117 -3.23 -0.24 -9.08
C GLU A 117 -3.86 0.96 -8.38
N TYR A 118 -5.12 1.24 -8.67
CA TYR A 118 -5.86 2.28 -7.99
C TYR A 118 -7.18 1.74 -7.46
N VAL A 119 -7.77 2.46 -6.48
CA VAL A 119 -9.09 2.14 -5.96
C VAL A 119 -9.84 3.45 -5.70
N MET A 120 -11.12 3.48 -6.06
CA MET A 120 -11.96 4.66 -5.81
C MET A 120 -12.50 4.63 -4.39
N LYS A 121 -12.46 5.77 -3.72
CA LYS A 121 -13.08 5.92 -2.40
C LYS A 121 -14.49 6.47 -2.54
N PRO A 122 -15.42 6.04 -1.71
CA PRO A 122 -15.30 4.97 -0.71
C PRO A 122 -15.25 3.60 -1.36
N PHE A 123 -14.52 2.67 -0.75
CA PHE A 123 -14.44 1.30 -1.23
C PHE A 123 -14.92 0.34 -0.13
N ASP A 124 -15.37 -0.83 -0.53
CA ASP A 124 -15.75 -1.89 0.40
C ASP A 124 -14.71 -3.00 0.41
N HIS A 125 -14.96 -3.99 1.25
CA HIS A 125 -14.10 -5.16 1.41
C HIS A 125 -13.83 -5.86 0.07
N ASP A 126 -14.88 -6.11 -0.70
CA ASP A 126 -14.76 -6.89 -1.92
C ASP A 126 -13.96 -6.14 -2.99
N THR A 127 -14.21 -4.85 -3.12
CA THR A 127 -13.49 -4.02 -4.09
C THR A 127 -11.99 -3.98 -3.75
N LEU A 128 -11.66 -3.77 -2.48
CA LEU A 128 -10.25 -3.72 -2.08
C LEU A 128 -9.59 -5.09 -2.23
N GLN A 129 -10.30 -6.17 -1.90
CA GLN A 129 -9.79 -7.52 -2.09
C GLN A 129 -9.40 -7.78 -3.54
N ILE A 130 -10.27 -7.41 -4.47
CA ILE A 130 -9.99 -7.57 -5.90
C ILE A 130 -8.75 -6.79 -6.31
N LYS A 131 -8.60 -5.55 -5.85
CA LYS A 131 -7.43 -4.74 -6.18
C LYS A 131 -6.14 -5.34 -5.63
N LEU A 132 -6.18 -5.83 -4.40
CA LEU A 132 -5.02 -6.48 -3.79
C LEU A 132 -4.65 -7.77 -4.52
N GLN A 133 -5.64 -8.52 -5.00
CA GLN A 133 -5.40 -9.71 -5.81
C GLN A 133 -4.75 -9.35 -7.14
N LEU A 134 -5.19 -8.27 -7.76
CA LEU A 134 -4.65 -7.83 -9.06
C LEU A 134 -3.17 -7.48 -8.97
N VAL A 135 -2.70 -6.96 -7.84
CA VAL A 135 -1.28 -6.65 -7.66
C VAL A 135 -0.49 -7.82 -7.09
N GLY A 136 -1.14 -8.94 -6.81
CA GLY A 136 -0.47 -10.13 -6.28
C GLY A 136 -0.20 -10.06 -4.78
N ALA A 137 -0.87 -9.17 -4.05
CA ALA A 137 -0.66 -9.00 -2.61
C ALA A 137 -1.61 -9.85 -1.78
N ALA A 138 -2.71 -10.30 -2.36
CA ALA A 138 -3.69 -11.12 -1.63
C ALA A 138 -4.08 -12.36 -2.40
#